data_99ef328f548adc301eb9a0a365b8d01b
#
_entry.id   99ef328f548adc301eb9a0a365b8d01b
#
_cell.length_a   1.000
_cell.length_b   1.000
_cell.length_c   1.000
_cell.angle_alpha   90.00
_cell.angle_beta   90.00
_cell.angle_gamma   90.00
#
_symmetry.space_group_name_H-M   'P 1'
#
loop_
_entity.id
_entity.type
_entity.pdbx_description
1 polymer ?
#
loop_
_entity_poly.entity_id
_entity_poly.type
_entity_poly.pdbx_seq_one_letter_code
_entity_poly.pdbx_strand_id
1 'polypeptide(L)'
;MFSMRYIIIIFTLFLFSCKSADVSERIIDRPIIFNEERMQLSLDYLEERYGLEKSSPEISPKMIVLHWTAIPDLESSFRAFNSVKLPGAREDIQKAGALNVSAHFLVDRDGTIYRLMPETTMARHVIGLNHAAIGVENVGGTKETPLTKAQLKANIDLVKYLA
;
A
#
# COMPACT_ATOMS: atom_id res chain seq x y z
N MET A 1 -65.31 38.89 12.53
CA MET A 1 -64.98 37.43 12.65
C MET A 1 -63.79 37.17 11.77
N PHE A 2 -62.56 37.24 12.31
CA PHE A 2 -61.31 37.04 11.56
C PHE A 2 -60.85 35.59 11.72
N SER A 3 -60.81 34.89 10.61
CA SER A 3 -60.30 33.50 10.58
C SER A 3 -58.76 33.55 10.42
N MET A 4 -58.07 33.10 11.44
CA MET A 4 -56.63 33.03 11.50
C MET A 4 -56.19 31.68 10.90
N ARG A 5 -55.63 31.69 9.67
CA ARG A 5 -55.07 30.50 8.97
C ARG A 5 -53.66 30.30 9.49
N TYR A 6 -53.44 29.18 10.20
CA TYR A 6 -52.11 28.74 10.61
C TYR A 6 -51.42 28.11 9.40
N ILE A 7 -50.31 28.71 8.95
CA ILE A 7 -49.40 28.14 7.96
C ILE A 7 -48.41 27.26 8.73
N ILE A 8 -48.55 25.93 8.64
CA ILE A 8 -47.57 24.98 9.15
C ILE A 8 -46.46 24.84 8.14
N ILE A 9 -45.29 25.43 8.44
CA ILE A 9 -44.07 25.25 7.65
C ILE A 9 -43.43 23.96 8.16
N ILE A 10 -43.53 22.86 7.35
CA ILE A 10 -42.82 21.61 7.58
C ILE A 10 -41.39 21.81 7.12
N PHE A 11 -40.46 21.98 8.08
CA PHE A 11 -39.01 22.02 7.81
C PHE A 11 -38.50 20.61 7.68
N THR A 12 -38.37 20.11 6.46
CA THR A 12 -37.79 18.80 6.20
C THR A 12 -36.28 18.86 6.35
N LEU A 13 -35.76 18.42 7.50
CA LEU A 13 -34.33 18.25 7.72
C LEU A 13 -33.84 17.11 6.83
N PHE A 14 -33.18 17.44 5.74
CA PHE A 14 -32.34 16.49 4.99
C PHE A 14 -31.08 16.20 5.82
N LEU A 15 -31.08 15.09 6.54
CA LEU A 15 -29.87 14.54 7.14
C LEU A 15 -29.01 13.96 6.01
N PHE A 16 -28.07 14.76 5.48
CA PHE A 16 -27.00 14.24 4.67
C PHE A 16 -26.11 13.37 5.57
N SER A 17 -26.38 12.07 5.59
CA SER A 17 -25.43 11.08 6.12
C SER A 17 -24.22 11.06 5.21
N CYS A 18 -23.16 11.79 5.54
CA CYS A 18 -21.84 11.57 4.96
C CYS A 18 -21.36 10.19 5.41
N LYS A 19 -21.71 9.12 4.67
CA LYS A 19 -20.95 7.89 4.72
C LYS A 19 -19.55 8.22 4.21
N SER A 20 -18.55 8.11 5.06
CA SER A 20 -17.16 8.05 4.58
C SER A 20 -17.06 6.89 3.60
N ALA A 21 -16.61 7.15 2.37
CA ALA A 21 -16.38 6.10 1.39
C ALA A 21 -15.49 5.01 2.03
N ASP A 22 -15.82 3.75 1.77
CA ASP A 22 -15.02 2.63 2.21
C ASP A 22 -13.58 2.81 1.69
N VAL A 23 -12.59 2.39 2.48
CA VAL A 23 -11.18 2.48 2.09
C VAL A 23 -10.94 1.74 0.79
N SER A 24 -11.59 0.59 0.59
CA SER A 24 -11.50 -0.20 -0.64
C SER A 24 -11.85 0.60 -1.91
N GLU A 25 -12.85 1.50 -1.82
CA GLU A 25 -13.26 2.37 -2.94
C GLU A 25 -12.26 3.51 -3.23
N ARG A 26 -11.33 3.77 -2.30
CA ARG A 26 -10.31 4.83 -2.39
C ARG A 26 -8.94 4.32 -2.79
N ILE A 27 -8.75 3.00 -2.84
CA ILE A 27 -7.51 2.37 -3.30
C ILE A 27 -7.48 2.40 -4.83
N ILE A 28 -6.41 2.96 -5.38
CA ILE A 28 -6.18 3.03 -6.82
C ILE A 28 -5.22 1.92 -7.22
N ASP A 29 -5.63 1.03 -8.12
CA ASP A 29 -4.75 0.00 -8.64
C ASP A 29 -3.70 0.62 -9.57
N ARG A 30 -2.44 0.42 -9.21
CA ARG A 30 -1.27 0.84 -9.99
C ARG A 30 -0.20 -0.26 -9.92
N PRO A 31 -0.44 -1.40 -10.57
CA PRO A 31 0.42 -2.57 -10.40
C PRO A 31 1.84 -2.31 -10.94
N ILE A 32 2.83 -2.83 -10.22
CA ILE A 32 4.21 -2.94 -10.72
C ILE A 32 4.32 -4.12 -11.68
N ILE A 33 5.39 -4.15 -12.48
CA ILE A 33 5.65 -5.28 -13.40
C ILE A 33 5.78 -6.57 -12.59
N PHE A 34 4.82 -7.50 -12.82
CA PHE A 34 4.82 -8.83 -12.25
C PHE A 34 4.68 -9.87 -13.38
N ASN A 35 5.81 -10.12 -14.03
CA ASN A 35 5.96 -11.08 -15.14
C ASN A 35 6.53 -12.41 -14.62
N GLU A 36 6.72 -13.38 -15.53
CA GLU A 36 7.31 -14.69 -15.22
C GLU A 36 8.69 -14.58 -14.54
N GLU A 37 9.51 -13.60 -14.93
CA GLU A 37 10.82 -13.38 -14.32
C GLU A 37 10.70 -12.95 -12.85
N ARG A 38 9.81 -12.00 -12.52
CA ARG A 38 9.57 -11.60 -11.12
C ARG A 38 8.96 -12.75 -10.32
N MET A 39 8.06 -13.51 -10.93
CA MET A 39 7.46 -14.68 -10.29
C MET A 39 8.55 -15.70 -9.92
N GLN A 40 9.43 -16.07 -10.87
CA GLN A 40 10.50 -17.02 -10.59
C GLN A 40 11.48 -16.51 -9.52
N LEU A 41 11.92 -15.25 -9.61
CA LEU A 41 12.79 -14.65 -8.59
C LEU A 41 12.14 -14.58 -7.21
N SER A 42 10.81 -14.46 -7.14
CA SER A 42 10.06 -14.50 -5.88
C SER A 42 10.02 -15.90 -5.28
N LEU A 43 9.87 -16.94 -6.11
CA LEU A 43 9.93 -18.33 -5.69
C LEU A 43 11.33 -18.69 -5.18
N ASP A 44 12.37 -18.34 -5.95
CA ASP A 44 13.78 -18.55 -5.56
C ASP A 44 14.06 -17.87 -4.20
N TYR A 45 13.56 -16.64 -4.01
CA TYR A 45 13.71 -15.90 -2.75
C TYR A 45 13.01 -16.61 -1.58
N LEU A 46 11.79 -17.14 -1.79
CA LEU A 46 11.04 -17.88 -0.77
C LEU A 46 11.77 -19.16 -0.36
N GLU A 47 12.32 -19.89 -1.33
CA GLU A 47 13.10 -21.11 -1.09
C GLU A 47 14.42 -20.79 -0.36
N GLU A 48 15.24 -19.88 -0.94
CA GLU A 48 16.57 -19.56 -0.40
C GLU A 48 16.54 -18.93 0.99
N ARG A 49 15.51 -18.10 1.29
CA ARG A 49 15.46 -17.33 2.54
C ARG A 49 14.61 -17.95 3.62
N TYR A 50 13.63 -18.76 3.25
CA TYR A 50 12.65 -19.33 4.20
C TYR A 50 12.54 -20.83 4.11
N GLY A 51 13.20 -21.49 3.15
CA GLY A 51 13.05 -22.94 2.90
C GLY A 51 11.65 -23.31 2.43
N LEU A 52 10.94 -22.37 1.78
CA LEU A 52 9.57 -22.55 1.31
C LEU A 52 9.58 -22.86 -0.19
N GLU A 53 9.55 -24.15 -0.54
CA GLU A 53 9.33 -24.61 -1.91
C GLU A 53 7.85 -24.45 -2.28
N LYS A 54 7.55 -23.61 -3.28
CA LYS A 54 6.17 -23.29 -3.72
C LYS A 54 6.08 -23.27 -5.24
N SER A 55 4.87 -23.51 -5.77
CA SER A 55 4.54 -23.36 -7.20
C SER A 55 4.03 -21.96 -7.55
N SER A 56 3.66 -21.16 -6.55
CA SER A 56 3.26 -19.76 -6.69
C SER A 56 3.81 -18.94 -5.51
N PRO A 57 4.14 -17.64 -5.69
CA PRO A 57 4.67 -16.80 -4.62
C PRO A 57 3.57 -16.30 -3.68
N GLU A 58 2.55 -17.10 -3.43
CA GLU A 58 1.46 -16.77 -2.53
C GLU A 58 1.89 -16.84 -1.06
N ILE A 59 1.41 -15.86 -0.30
CA ILE A 59 1.58 -15.76 1.15
C ILE A 59 0.22 -15.69 1.86
N SER A 60 0.22 -16.06 3.14
CA SER A 60 -0.90 -15.79 4.05
C SER A 60 -0.46 -14.69 5.01
N PRO A 61 -0.86 -13.44 4.78
CA PRO A 61 -0.44 -12.32 5.61
C PRO A 61 -0.87 -12.49 7.06
N LYS A 62 0.00 -12.14 8.00
CA LYS A 62 -0.23 -12.18 9.45
C LYS A 62 0.12 -10.86 10.12
N MET A 63 0.72 -9.93 9.38
CA MET A 63 1.15 -8.63 9.88
C MET A 63 1.22 -7.61 8.77
N ILE A 64 1.24 -6.33 9.16
CA ILE A 64 1.41 -5.19 8.27
C ILE A 64 2.67 -4.45 8.74
N VAL A 65 3.57 -4.13 7.81
CA VAL A 65 4.78 -3.35 8.08
C VAL A 65 4.68 -2.02 7.34
N LEU A 66 4.75 -0.93 8.09
CA LEU A 66 4.74 0.43 7.55
C LEU A 66 6.18 0.91 7.36
N HIS A 67 6.50 1.32 6.15
CA HIS A 67 7.79 1.84 5.72
C HIS A 67 7.66 3.27 5.19
N TRP A 68 8.79 3.84 4.80
CA TRP A 68 8.88 5.06 3.99
C TRP A 68 9.97 4.92 2.95
N THR A 69 9.73 5.50 1.79
CA THR A 69 10.60 5.34 0.62
C THR A 69 11.92 6.10 0.73
N ALA A 70 11.99 7.13 1.56
CA ALA A 70 13.01 8.16 1.57
C ALA A 70 13.17 8.88 0.22
N ILE A 71 12.19 8.76 -0.68
CA ILE A 71 12.12 9.39 -2.00
C ILE A 71 11.00 10.43 -1.96
N PRO A 72 11.22 11.70 -2.42
CA PRO A 72 10.32 12.80 -2.13
C PRO A 72 9.02 12.81 -2.93
N ASP A 73 8.93 12.06 -4.04
CA ASP A 73 7.80 12.06 -4.96
C ASP A 73 7.28 10.66 -5.32
N LEU A 74 6.01 10.61 -5.70
CA LEU A 74 5.30 9.39 -6.06
C LEU A 74 5.94 8.66 -7.24
N GLU A 75 6.24 9.37 -8.33
CA GLU A 75 6.69 8.75 -9.57
C GLU A 75 8.08 8.11 -9.43
N SER A 76 8.97 8.77 -8.71
CA SER A 76 10.29 8.20 -8.40
C SER A 76 10.19 7.02 -7.43
N SER A 77 9.31 7.10 -6.42
CA SER A 77 9.02 6.00 -5.51
C SER A 77 8.45 4.80 -6.25
N PHE A 78 7.47 5.00 -7.13
CA PHE A 78 6.90 3.93 -7.95
C PHE A 78 7.96 3.27 -8.85
N ARG A 79 8.80 4.07 -9.54
CA ARG A 79 9.87 3.53 -10.39
C ARG A 79 10.87 2.67 -9.61
N ALA A 80 11.15 2.99 -8.35
CA ALA A 80 12.05 2.20 -7.52
C ALA A 80 11.55 0.76 -7.31
N PHE A 81 10.22 0.55 -7.22
CA PHE A 81 9.60 -0.77 -7.06
C PHE A 81 9.28 -1.47 -8.37
N ASN A 82 9.08 -0.72 -9.45
CA ASN A 82 8.54 -1.24 -10.71
C ASN A 82 9.52 -2.18 -11.45
N SER A 83 10.83 -1.96 -11.34
CA SER A 83 11.83 -2.84 -11.98
C SER A 83 11.81 -4.24 -11.37
N VAL A 84 11.92 -5.28 -12.21
CA VAL A 84 11.93 -6.69 -11.77
C VAL A 84 13.20 -7.02 -10.98
N LYS A 85 14.34 -6.59 -11.48
CA LYS A 85 15.65 -6.80 -10.86
C LYS A 85 16.14 -5.58 -10.09
N LEU A 86 16.87 -5.85 -9.04
CA LEU A 86 17.53 -4.84 -8.22
C LEU A 86 18.54 -4.06 -9.08
N PRO A 87 18.50 -2.71 -9.10
CA PRO A 87 19.52 -1.91 -9.76
C PRO A 87 20.90 -2.16 -9.15
N GLY A 88 21.95 -2.21 -10.01
CA GLY A 88 23.32 -2.53 -9.62
C GLY A 88 23.99 -1.65 -8.56
N ALA A 89 23.36 -0.53 -8.19
CA ALA A 89 23.89 0.41 -7.19
C ALA A 89 23.64 0.00 -5.71
N ARG A 90 22.95 -1.12 -5.45
CA ARG A 90 22.61 -1.57 -4.08
C ARG A 90 23.25 -2.91 -3.76
N GLU A 91 24.58 -2.92 -3.70
CA GLU A 91 25.40 -4.12 -3.47
C GLU A 91 25.10 -4.82 -2.13
N ASP A 92 24.72 -4.07 -1.09
CA ASP A 92 24.32 -4.58 0.22
C ASP A 92 23.10 -5.50 0.18
N ILE A 93 22.14 -5.19 -0.71
CA ILE A 93 20.91 -5.97 -0.90
C ILE A 93 21.07 -7.04 -1.98
N GLN A 94 22.00 -6.86 -2.92
CA GLN A 94 22.26 -7.84 -4.00
C GLN A 94 22.71 -9.21 -3.47
N LYS A 95 23.44 -9.25 -2.37
CA LYS A 95 23.82 -10.50 -1.68
C LYS A 95 22.63 -11.35 -1.24
N ALA A 96 21.45 -10.77 -1.22
CA ALA A 96 20.20 -11.43 -0.87
C ALA A 96 19.32 -11.79 -2.08
N GLY A 97 19.92 -11.90 -3.28
CA GLY A 97 19.25 -12.29 -4.53
C GLY A 97 18.92 -11.11 -5.46
N ALA A 98 18.66 -11.46 -6.74
CA ALA A 98 18.43 -10.48 -7.81
C ALA A 98 17.06 -9.80 -7.79
N LEU A 99 16.08 -10.38 -7.08
CA LEU A 99 14.72 -9.81 -6.98
C LEU A 99 14.77 -8.37 -6.46
N ASN A 100 14.11 -7.45 -7.14
CA ASN A 100 14.01 -6.08 -6.65
C ASN A 100 13.12 -5.98 -5.40
N VAL A 101 13.30 -4.92 -4.62
CA VAL A 101 12.37 -4.56 -3.55
C VAL A 101 10.99 -4.23 -4.13
N SER A 102 9.95 -4.52 -3.35
CA SER A 102 8.55 -4.27 -3.73
C SER A 102 7.70 -4.08 -2.47
N ALA A 103 6.52 -3.51 -2.62
CA ALA A 103 5.54 -3.37 -1.55
C ALA A 103 4.14 -3.65 -2.10
N HIS A 104 3.18 -3.90 -1.22
CA HIS A 104 1.79 -4.11 -1.62
C HIS A 104 1.07 -2.79 -1.87
N PHE A 105 1.39 -1.79 -1.04
CA PHE A 105 0.80 -0.46 -1.13
C PHE A 105 1.86 0.64 -1.12
N LEU A 106 1.55 1.73 -1.83
CA LEU A 106 2.30 2.99 -1.79
C LEU A 106 1.33 4.12 -1.45
N VAL A 107 1.62 4.86 -0.39
CA VAL A 107 0.80 5.99 0.07
C VAL A 107 1.49 7.29 -0.30
N ASP A 108 0.83 8.07 -1.16
CA ASP A 108 1.36 9.37 -1.58
C ASP A 108 1.21 10.43 -0.48
N ARG A 109 1.87 11.55 -0.64
CA ARG A 109 1.95 12.63 0.35
C ARG A 109 0.60 13.30 0.65
N ASP A 110 -0.34 13.24 -0.28
CA ASP A 110 -1.73 13.70 -0.11
C ASP A 110 -2.65 12.67 0.57
N GLY A 111 -2.12 11.45 0.84
CA GLY A 111 -2.85 10.34 1.42
C GLY A 111 -3.54 9.42 0.41
N THR A 112 -3.33 9.63 -0.88
CA THR A 112 -3.81 8.69 -1.92
C THR A 112 -3.10 7.35 -1.76
N ILE A 113 -3.87 6.26 -1.79
CA ILE A 113 -3.37 4.89 -1.61
C ILE A 113 -3.34 4.19 -2.96
N TYR A 114 -2.17 3.71 -3.35
CA TYR A 114 -1.97 2.91 -4.55
C TYR A 114 -1.70 1.45 -4.18
N ARG A 115 -2.45 0.50 -4.78
CA ARG A 115 -2.14 -0.92 -4.69
C ARG A 115 -1.16 -1.28 -5.80
N LEU A 116 0.03 -1.74 -5.41
CA LEU A 116 1.11 -2.14 -6.31
C LEU A 116 1.12 -3.64 -6.61
N MET A 117 0.67 -4.45 -5.66
CA MET A 117 0.59 -5.92 -5.74
C MET A 117 -0.59 -6.43 -4.92
N PRO A 118 -1.15 -7.62 -5.26
CA PRO A 118 -2.12 -8.28 -4.40
C PRO A 118 -1.53 -8.58 -3.01
N GLU A 119 -2.33 -8.42 -1.97
CA GLU A 119 -1.94 -8.61 -0.56
C GLU A 119 -1.45 -10.03 -0.26
N THR A 120 -1.90 -11.00 -1.06
CA THR A 120 -1.53 -12.42 -0.93
C THR A 120 -0.32 -12.83 -1.77
N THR A 121 0.34 -11.90 -2.47
CA THR A 121 1.54 -12.18 -3.24
C THR A 121 2.78 -11.70 -2.49
N MET A 122 3.82 -12.51 -2.37
CA MET A 122 5.05 -12.13 -1.66
C MET A 122 5.68 -10.87 -2.27
N ALA A 123 5.87 -9.86 -1.43
CA ALA A 123 6.62 -8.64 -1.72
C ALA A 123 7.94 -8.61 -0.93
N ARG A 124 9.02 -8.11 -1.53
CA ARG A 124 10.33 -7.99 -0.86
C ARG A 124 10.49 -6.61 -0.25
N HIS A 125 10.14 -6.45 1.05
CA HIS A 125 10.19 -5.15 1.75
C HIS A 125 10.78 -5.22 3.15
N VAL A 126 10.85 -6.41 3.77
CA VAL A 126 11.33 -6.58 5.15
C VAL A 126 12.08 -7.90 5.29
N ILE A 127 13.33 -7.84 5.73
CA ILE A 127 14.17 -9.03 5.93
C ILE A 127 13.54 -9.94 7.00
N GLY A 128 13.38 -11.22 6.69
CA GLY A 128 12.87 -12.23 7.62
C GLY A 128 11.35 -12.36 7.67
N LEU A 129 10.55 -11.40 7.16
CA LEU A 129 9.09 -11.38 7.31
C LEU A 129 8.31 -11.35 5.98
N ASN A 130 8.97 -11.28 4.81
CA ASN A 130 8.29 -11.16 3.51
C ASN A 130 7.30 -12.30 3.22
N HIS A 131 7.51 -13.47 3.79
CA HIS A 131 6.64 -14.64 3.63
C HIS A 131 5.30 -14.55 4.39
N ALA A 132 5.12 -13.51 5.22
CA ALA A 132 3.96 -13.37 6.09
C ALA A 132 3.53 -11.91 6.34
N ALA A 133 4.11 -10.94 5.63
CA ALA A 133 3.85 -9.53 5.88
C ALA A 133 3.33 -8.78 4.63
N ILE A 134 2.35 -7.90 4.85
CA ILE A 134 1.95 -6.86 3.91
C ILE A 134 2.87 -5.66 4.12
N GLY A 135 3.52 -5.17 3.06
CA GLY A 135 4.33 -3.95 3.09
C GLY A 135 3.53 -2.76 2.59
N VAL A 136 3.57 -1.68 3.37
CA VAL A 136 3.01 -0.36 3.01
C VAL A 136 4.13 0.65 3.03
N GLU A 137 4.39 1.27 1.90
CA GLU A 137 5.42 2.30 1.74
C GLU A 137 4.80 3.69 1.70
N ASN A 138 5.41 4.64 2.39
CA ASN A 138 4.98 6.03 2.38
C ASN A 138 5.99 6.87 1.60
N VAL A 139 5.50 7.65 0.63
CA VAL A 139 6.35 8.57 -0.13
C VAL A 139 6.97 9.62 0.79
N GLY A 140 8.29 9.79 0.74
CA GLY A 140 9.02 10.70 1.64
C GLY A 140 9.52 10.00 2.91
N GLY A 141 9.31 10.60 4.07
CA GLY A 141 9.74 10.08 5.38
C GLY A 141 11.12 10.53 5.81
N THR A 142 11.72 11.53 5.15
CA THR A 142 12.97 12.18 5.55
C THR A 142 12.70 13.46 6.37
N LYS A 143 13.77 14.12 6.83
CA LYS A 143 13.65 15.44 7.50
C LYS A 143 13.07 16.51 6.56
N GLU A 144 13.42 16.45 5.29
CA GLU A 144 12.99 17.38 4.24
C GLU A 144 11.57 17.06 3.75
N THR A 145 11.17 15.80 3.83
CA THR A 145 9.86 15.30 3.41
C THR A 145 9.23 14.42 4.50
N PRO A 146 8.92 14.99 5.68
CA PRO A 146 8.38 14.21 6.79
C PRO A 146 6.99 13.64 6.47
N LEU A 147 6.59 12.60 7.19
CA LEU A 147 5.26 12.01 7.07
C LEU A 147 4.17 13.07 7.27
N THR A 148 3.21 13.12 6.35
CA THR A 148 2.10 14.09 6.41
C THR A 148 0.95 13.59 7.29
N LYS A 149 0.08 14.51 7.71
CA LYS A 149 -1.17 14.14 8.40
C LYS A 149 -2.11 13.34 7.50
N ALA A 150 -2.10 13.60 6.19
CA ALA A 150 -2.89 12.86 5.21
C ALA A 150 -2.40 11.41 5.10
N GLN A 151 -1.08 11.20 5.01
CA GLN A 151 -0.49 9.86 5.04
C GLN A 151 -0.80 9.12 6.34
N LEU A 152 -0.67 9.78 7.50
CA LEU A 152 -1.02 9.17 8.78
C LEU A 152 -2.47 8.69 8.80
N LYS A 153 -3.40 9.54 8.35
CA LYS A 153 -4.81 9.16 8.25
C LYS A 153 -5.02 7.99 7.30
N ALA A 154 -4.40 8.03 6.12
CA ALA A 154 -4.50 6.97 5.11
C ALA A 154 -3.97 5.63 5.65
N ASN A 155 -2.84 5.63 6.37
CA ASN A 155 -2.29 4.42 6.99
C ASN A 155 -3.24 3.85 8.06
N ILE A 156 -3.84 4.71 8.91
CA ILE A 156 -4.81 4.25 9.93
C ILE A 156 -6.01 3.59 9.25
N ASP A 157 -6.55 4.21 8.20
CA ASP A 157 -7.70 3.70 7.46
C ASP A 157 -7.32 2.37 6.75
N LEU A 158 -6.16 2.31 6.09
CA LEU A 158 -5.67 1.12 5.38
C LEU A 158 -5.41 -0.05 6.34
N VAL A 159 -4.76 0.19 7.49
CA VAL A 159 -4.52 -0.86 8.50
C VAL A 159 -5.83 -1.43 9.02
N LYS A 160 -6.85 -0.58 9.27
CA LYS A 160 -8.18 -1.06 9.69
C LYS A 160 -8.90 -1.89 8.61
N TYR A 161 -8.65 -1.57 7.35
CA TYR A 161 -9.21 -2.31 6.21
C TYR A 161 -8.57 -3.68 6.04
N LEU A 162 -7.26 -3.79 6.32
CA LEU A 162 -6.47 -5.01 6.14
C LEU A 162 -6.51 -5.97 7.34
N ALA A 163 -6.93 -5.49 8.53
CA ALA A 163 -6.99 -6.27 9.77
C ALA A 163 -8.33 -6.99 9.94
#